data_fe484f68bba5ebba20274926ef0a6a43
#
_entry.id   fe484f68bba5ebba20274926ef0a6a43
#
_cell.length_a   1.000
_cell.length_b   1.000
_cell.length_c   1.000
_cell.angle_alpha   90.00
_cell.angle_beta   90.00
_cell.angle_gamma   90.00
#
_symmetry.space_group_name_H-M   'P 1'
#
loop_
_entity.id
_entity.type
_entity.pdbx_description
1 polymer ?
#
loop_
_entity_poly.entity_id
_entity_poly.type
_entity_poly.pdbx_seq_one_letter_code
_entity_poly.pdbx_strand_id
1 'polypeptide(L)'
;MVLPPRKDSLKWGTYPEDVLPLWVADMDFPVAEPIRRAIRERAEGFLGYPPREGDPELKALILERTGLEGEVAFMPGVVVGLFGAVAAFTAPGQGVLTQVPVYPPFLAAIRQQRRTVLANPLRETEEGYRLDLEGLERLAYASRLLLFCHPQNPTGRVFGEEELAALAAIGRKHDLIVVSDELHAPLTYEKTHMPLARFLPERTLTLLGPGKAYNLAGLPIGAAVGPKPLVETLRRHLPHTFPNVLAMAAWKAALLEAGPWLEETLARLKANRDQVAAWAKEVGLGHFVPEGTYLAWLKTPLPQAASFFLKEARVALNPGENFGEGYDRYVRLNFATYPEVLEEALRRLGEALKRA
;
A
#
# COMPACT_ATOMS: atom_id res chain seq x y z
N MET A 1 18.22 -23.02 -3.55
CA MET A 1 17.40 -21.77 -3.46
C MET A 1 16.74 -21.58 -4.83
N VAL A 2 15.43 -21.67 -4.92
CA VAL A 2 14.70 -21.33 -6.15
C VAL A 2 14.47 -19.83 -6.13
N LEU A 3 15.37 -19.07 -6.74
CA LEU A 3 15.14 -17.65 -7.00
C LEU A 3 13.90 -17.52 -7.91
N PRO A 4 13.05 -16.53 -7.71
CA PRO A 4 11.93 -16.29 -8.62
C PRO A 4 12.45 -16.11 -10.05
N PRO A 5 11.67 -16.50 -11.08
CA PRO A 5 12.07 -16.35 -12.48
C PRO A 5 12.32 -14.87 -12.76
N ARG A 6 13.58 -14.53 -13.01
CA ARG A 6 14.02 -13.13 -13.07
C ARG A 6 13.52 -12.37 -14.31
N LYS A 7 13.29 -13.06 -15.43
CA LYS A 7 13.01 -12.40 -16.72
C LYS A 7 11.56 -11.95 -16.91
N ASP A 8 10.61 -12.59 -16.26
CA ASP A 8 9.17 -12.31 -16.34
C ASP A 8 8.63 -11.51 -15.14
N SER A 9 9.51 -11.06 -14.25
CA SER A 9 9.17 -10.23 -13.10
C SER A 9 9.52 -8.77 -13.34
N LEU A 10 8.58 -7.85 -13.10
CA LEU A 10 8.86 -6.41 -13.11
C LEU A 10 10.01 -6.07 -12.15
N LYS A 11 10.00 -6.63 -10.95
CA LYS A 11 11.01 -6.38 -9.92
C LYS A 11 12.39 -6.81 -10.38
N TRP A 12 12.55 -8.06 -10.82
CA TRP A 12 13.83 -8.66 -11.17
C TRP A 12 14.23 -8.48 -12.64
N GLY A 13 13.28 -8.25 -13.54
CA GLY A 13 13.52 -8.12 -14.97
C GLY A 13 13.85 -6.70 -15.47
N THR A 14 13.69 -5.68 -14.63
CA THR A 14 13.90 -4.28 -15.03
C THR A 14 15.38 -3.89 -15.09
N TYR A 15 16.20 -4.44 -14.21
CA TYR A 15 17.62 -4.11 -14.09
C TYR A 15 18.52 -5.27 -14.50
N PRO A 16 19.81 -5.00 -14.83
CA PRO A 16 20.81 -6.05 -15.07
C PRO A 16 20.91 -7.03 -13.90
N GLU A 17 21.39 -8.26 -14.16
CA GLU A 17 21.41 -9.37 -13.20
C GLU A 17 22.29 -9.13 -11.94
N ASP A 18 23.25 -8.21 -12.04
CA ASP A 18 24.12 -7.83 -10.94
C ASP A 18 23.49 -6.79 -9.98
N VAL A 19 22.32 -6.24 -10.34
CA VAL A 19 21.57 -5.31 -9.51
C VAL A 19 20.58 -6.05 -8.63
N LEU A 20 20.63 -5.80 -7.32
CA LEU A 20 19.65 -6.32 -6.36
C LEU A 20 18.41 -5.41 -6.31
N PRO A 21 17.22 -5.89 -6.70
CA PRO A 21 16.03 -5.05 -6.81
C PRO A 21 15.22 -5.04 -5.51
N LEU A 22 15.32 -3.98 -4.74
CA LEU A 22 14.54 -3.75 -3.53
C LEU A 22 13.59 -2.54 -3.68
N TRP A 23 13.02 -2.33 -4.86
CA TRP A 23 12.24 -1.13 -5.23
C TRP A 23 10.73 -1.37 -5.34
N VAL A 24 10.29 -2.45 -6.01
CA VAL A 24 8.87 -2.77 -6.19
C VAL A 24 8.31 -3.42 -4.92
N ALA A 25 7.10 -3.02 -4.55
CA ALA A 25 6.40 -3.56 -3.39
C ALA A 25 5.66 -4.88 -3.74
N ASP A 26 6.41 -5.93 -3.99
CA ASP A 26 6.00 -7.33 -4.00
C ASP A 26 6.97 -8.18 -3.18
N MET A 27 6.61 -9.43 -2.90
CA MET A 27 7.44 -10.33 -2.12
C MET A 27 8.17 -11.32 -3.03
N ASP A 28 9.37 -11.75 -2.61
CA ASP A 28 10.12 -12.81 -3.28
C ASP A 28 9.74 -14.23 -2.79
N PHE A 29 8.77 -14.31 -1.88
CA PHE A 29 8.29 -15.57 -1.31
C PHE A 29 7.23 -16.22 -2.21
N PRO A 30 7.19 -17.56 -2.28
CA PRO A 30 6.13 -18.23 -3.02
C PRO A 30 4.76 -18.00 -2.40
N VAL A 31 3.74 -17.91 -3.24
CA VAL A 31 2.34 -17.81 -2.82
C VAL A 31 1.92 -19.07 -2.07
N ALA A 32 1.06 -18.91 -1.05
CA ALA A 32 0.55 -20.01 -0.23
C ALA A 32 -0.06 -21.15 -1.06
N GLU A 33 0.17 -22.41 -0.67
CA GLU A 33 -0.33 -23.56 -1.43
C GLU A 33 -1.87 -23.61 -1.57
N PRO A 34 -2.67 -23.27 -0.55
CA PRO A 34 -4.12 -23.19 -0.72
C PRO A 34 -4.55 -22.23 -1.82
N ILE A 35 -3.88 -21.11 -1.96
CA ILE A 35 -4.14 -20.11 -3.00
C ILE A 35 -3.79 -20.67 -4.38
N ARG A 36 -2.60 -21.29 -4.51
CA ARG A 36 -2.15 -21.91 -5.77
C ARG A 36 -3.10 -23.05 -6.20
N ARG A 37 -3.56 -23.86 -5.25
CA ARG A 37 -4.55 -24.92 -5.47
C ARG A 37 -5.86 -24.34 -5.99
N ALA A 38 -6.40 -23.32 -5.33
CA ALA A 38 -7.65 -22.67 -5.73
C ALA A 38 -7.58 -22.07 -7.15
N ILE A 39 -6.44 -21.50 -7.53
CA ILE A 39 -6.20 -20.99 -8.89
C ILE A 39 -6.23 -22.15 -9.91
N ARG A 40 -5.53 -23.26 -9.66
CA ARG A 40 -5.51 -24.43 -10.55
C ARG A 40 -6.89 -25.02 -10.73
N GLU A 41 -7.59 -25.30 -9.65
CA GLU A 41 -8.96 -25.85 -9.67
C GLU A 41 -9.92 -24.91 -10.42
N ARG A 42 -9.82 -23.60 -10.20
CA ARG A 42 -10.66 -22.64 -10.90
C ARG A 42 -10.33 -22.55 -12.39
N ALA A 43 -9.06 -22.72 -12.78
CA ALA A 43 -8.61 -22.69 -14.18
C ALA A 43 -9.07 -23.93 -14.97
N GLU A 44 -9.26 -25.08 -14.31
CA GLU A 44 -9.81 -26.30 -14.92
C GLU A 44 -11.32 -26.23 -15.16
N GLY A 45 -12.01 -25.27 -14.52
CA GLY A 45 -13.44 -25.08 -14.61
C GLY A 45 -13.87 -24.02 -15.64
N PHE A 46 -15.09 -23.51 -15.44
CA PHE A 46 -15.68 -22.49 -16.30
C PHE A 46 -15.00 -21.13 -16.12
N LEU A 47 -14.44 -20.56 -17.20
CA LEU A 47 -13.74 -19.26 -17.21
C LEU A 47 -14.57 -18.14 -17.90
N GLY A 48 -15.87 -18.31 -18.04
CA GLY A 48 -16.76 -17.27 -18.55
C GLY A 48 -16.98 -16.12 -17.57
N TYR A 49 -17.84 -15.17 -17.95
CA TYR A 49 -18.16 -14.03 -17.11
C TYR A 49 -18.75 -14.47 -15.76
N PRO A 50 -18.23 -13.92 -14.65
CA PRO A 50 -18.85 -14.12 -13.35
C PRO A 50 -20.13 -13.27 -13.21
N PRO A 51 -20.91 -13.46 -12.14
CA PRO A 51 -21.95 -12.50 -11.79
C PRO A 51 -21.38 -11.06 -11.74
N ARG A 52 -22.14 -10.10 -12.22
CA ARG A 52 -21.71 -8.69 -12.30
C ARG A 52 -21.23 -8.14 -10.95
N GLU A 53 -21.89 -8.53 -9.88
CA GLU A 53 -21.58 -8.13 -8.51
C GLU A 53 -20.45 -8.94 -7.88
N GLY A 54 -19.89 -9.91 -8.57
CA GLY A 54 -18.87 -10.83 -8.08
C GLY A 54 -19.40 -11.96 -7.19
N ASP A 55 -18.50 -12.61 -6.46
CA ASP A 55 -18.82 -13.74 -5.57
C ASP A 55 -19.42 -13.23 -4.24
N PRO A 56 -20.69 -13.58 -3.90
CA PRO A 56 -21.33 -13.13 -2.66
C PRO A 56 -20.68 -13.72 -1.40
N GLU A 57 -20.12 -14.92 -1.49
CA GLU A 57 -19.39 -15.51 -0.36
C GLU A 57 -18.08 -14.78 -0.09
N LEU A 58 -17.35 -14.39 -1.14
CA LEU A 58 -16.16 -13.57 -0.97
C LEU A 58 -16.49 -12.20 -0.35
N LYS A 59 -17.61 -11.57 -0.75
CA LYS A 59 -18.06 -10.34 -0.11
C LYS A 59 -18.32 -10.53 1.39
N ALA A 60 -19.03 -11.59 1.75
CA ALA A 60 -19.31 -11.89 3.16
C ALA A 60 -18.02 -12.15 3.95
N LEU A 61 -17.06 -12.90 3.40
CA LEU A 61 -15.75 -13.14 4.01
C LEU A 61 -14.95 -11.86 4.20
N ILE A 62 -14.97 -10.94 3.22
CA ILE A 62 -14.29 -9.65 3.35
C ILE A 62 -14.86 -8.88 4.55
N LEU A 63 -16.17 -8.75 4.65
CA LEU A 63 -16.82 -8.04 5.76
C LEU A 63 -16.51 -8.70 7.11
N GLU A 64 -16.64 -10.03 7.19
CA GLU A 64 -16.34 -10.81 8.40
C GLU A 64 -14.88 -10.62 8.87
N ARG A 65 -13.92 -10.76 7.94
CA ARG A 65 -12.49 -10.71 8.29
C ARG A 65 -11.97 -9.32 8.60
N THR A 66 -12.61 -8.28 8.06
CA THR A 66 -12.20 -6.89 8.28
C THR A 66 -13.01 -6.20 9.38
N GLY A 67 -14.16 -6.74 9.76
CA GLY A 67 -15.11 -6.08 10.67
C GLY A 67 -15.73 -4.81 10.07
N LEU A 68 -15.62 -4.63 8.74
CA LEU A 68 -16.25 -3.51 8.04
C LEU A 68 -17.73 -3.81 7.78
N GLU A 69 -18.51 -2.75 7.70
CA GLU A 69 -19.93 -2.80 7.37
C GLU A 69 -20.20 -2.02 6.07
N GLY A 70 -21.23 -2.42 5.35
CA GLY A 70 -21.69 -1.73 4.15
C GLY A 70 -21.73 -2.56 2.88
N GLU A 71 -21.80 -1.89 1.77
CA GLU A 71 -21.79 -2.50 0.42
C GLU A 71 -20.34 -2.78 -0.01
N VAL A 72 -20.17 -3.86 -0.79
CA VAL A 72 -18.87 -4.26 -1.36
C VAL A 72 -18.93 -4.15 -2.88
N ALA A 73 -18.02 -3.40 -3.48
CA ALA A 73 -17.82 -3.36 -4.93
C ALA A 73 -16.43 -3.83 -5.32
N PHE A 74 -16.33 -4.83 -6.19
CA PHE A 74 -15.05 -5.26 -6.75
C PHE A 74 -14.55 -4.32 -7.85
N MET A 75 -13.24 -4.24 -7.99
CA MET A 75 -12.55 -3.44 -9.00
C MET A 75 -11.26 -4.13 -9.46
N PRO A 76 -10.71 -3.79 -10.64
CA PRO A 76 -9.48 -4.41 -11.17
C PRO A 76 -8.22 -3.87 -10.50
N GLY A 77 -8.23 -3.75 -9.19
CA GLY A 77 -7.12 -3.28 -8.37
C GLY A 77 -7.40 -1.98 -7.62
N VAL A 78 -6.72 -1.78 -6.49
CA VAL A 78 -6.93 -0.64 -5.58
C VAL A 78 -6.58 0.70 -6.22
N VAL A 79 -5.52 0.75 -7.05
CA VAL A 79 -5.15 1.99 -7.77
C VAL A 79 -6.28 2.46 -8.67
N VAL A 80 -7.00 1.54 -9.34
CA VAL A 80 -8.18 1.90 -10.15
C VAL A 80 -9.27 2.53 -9.27
N GLY A 81 -9.43 2.04 -8.04
CA GLY A 81 -10.33 2.62 -7.04
C GLY A 81 -9.95 4.05 -6.66
N LEU A 82 -8.65 4.35 -6.50
CA LEU A 82 -8.18 5.72 -6.23
C LEU A 82 -8.54 6.68 -7.37
N PHE A 83 -8.28 6.28 -8.62
CA PHE A 83 -8.64 7.07 -9.80
C PHE A 83 -10.15 7.24 -9.92
N GLY A 84 -10.91 6.17 -9.72
CA GLY A 84 -12.37 6.18 -9.71
C GLY A 84 -12.93 7.13 -8.65
N ALA A 85 -12.36 7.13 -7.45
CA ALA A 85 -12.80 7.98 -6.35
C ALA A 85 -12.57 9.48 -6.64
N VAL A 86 -11.41 9.84 -7.20
CA VAL A 86 -11.14 11.23 -7.62
C VAL A 86 -12.17 11.69 -8.65
N ALA A 87 -12.47 10.83 -9.65
CA ALA A 87 -13.49 11.15 -10.67
C ALA A 87 -14.91 11.22 -10.08
N ALA A 88 -15.25 10.35 -9.14
CA ALA A 88 -16.57 10.20 -8.56
C ALA A 88 -16.95 11.35 -7.62
N PHE A 89 -16.01 11.84 -6.83
CA PHE A 89 -16.29 12.75 -5.73
C PHE A 89 -15.76 14.18 -5.92
N THR A 90 -15.08 14.44 -7.03
CA THR A 90 -14.55 15.77 -7.35
C THR A 90 -14.72 16.13 -8.81
N ALA A 91 -14.68 17.42 -9.13
CA ALA A 91 -14.64 17.97 -10.49
C ALA A 91 -13.23 18.48 -10.83
N PRO A 92 -12.87 18.60 -12.12
CA PRO A 92 -11.64 19.26 -12.54
C PRO A 92 -11.46 20.63 -11.91
N GLY A 93 -10.25 20.95 -11.47
CA GLY A 93 -9.91 22.19 -10.77
C GLY A 93 -10.11 22.15 -9.26
N GLN A 94 -10.88 21.21 -8.72
CA GLN A 94 -11.05 21.08 -7.27
C GLN A 94 -9.81 20.51 -6.57
N GLY A 95 -9.65 20.85 -5.30
CA GLY A 95 -8.60 20.31 -4.44
C GLY A 95 -8.94 18.91 -3.93
N VAL A 96 -7.96 18.03 -3.92
CA VAL A 96 -8.01 16.71 -3.26
C VAL A 96 -6.90 16.64 -2.23
N LEU A 97 -7.29 16.33 -1.01
CA LEU A 97 -6.42 16.30 0.14
C LEU A 97 -5.74 14.94 0.26
N THR A 98 -4.43 14.92 0.57
CA THR A 98 -3.71 13.69 0.91
C THR A 98 -2.50 14.01 1.78
N GLN A 99 -2.10 13.07 2.63
CA GLN A 99 -0.83 13.16 3.36
C GLN A 99 0.33 12.94 2.39
N VAL A 100 1.48 13.57 2.68
CA VAL A 100 2.75 13.29 2.02
C VAL A 100 3.85 13.05 3.07
N PRO A 101 4.85 12.17 2.81
CA PRO A 101 5.04 11.39 1.57
C PRO A 101 3.93 10.38 1.40
N VAL A 102 3.60 10.02 0.15
CA VAL A 102 2.55 9.03 -0.12
C VAL A 102 2.87 8.25 -1.39
N TYR A 103 2.31 7.06 -1.50
CA TYR A 103 2.41 6.20 -2.67
C TYR A 103 2.11 6.98 -3.96
N PRO A 104 3.02 6.99 -4.95
CA PRO A 104 2.93 7.86 -6.13
C PRO A 104 1.59 7.86 -6.87
N PRO A 105 0.85 6.75 -7.01
CA PRO A 105 -0.47 6.74 -7.63
C PRO A 105 -1.52 7.64 -6.98
N PHE A 106 -1.39 8.01 -5.70
CA PHE A 106 -2.27 9.00 -5.06
C PHE A 106 -2.13 10.36 -5.74
N LEU A 107 -0.89 10.82 -5.88
CA LEU A 107 -0.58 12.08 -6.56
C LEU A 107 -0.94 12.04 -8.05
N ALA A 108 -0.67 10.89 -8.69
CA ALA A 108 -1.03 10.67 -10.09
C ALA A 108 -2.55 10.71 -10.31
N ALA A 109 -3.34 10.05 -9.45
CA ALA A 109 -4.80 10.06 -9.55
C ALA A 109 -5.38 11.47 -9.47
N ILE A 110 -4.79 12.34 -8.65
CA ILE A 110 -5.20 13.74 -8.51
C ILE A 110 -4.79 14.55 -9.74
N ARG A 111 -3.49 14.54 -10.09
CA ARG A 111 -2.92 15.40 -11.15
C ARG A 111 -3.40 15.04 -12.55
N GLN A 112 -3.41 13.75 -12.91
CA GLN A 112 -3.79 13.28 -14.24
C GLN A 112 -5.25 13.58 -14.57
N GLN A 113 -6.09 13.74 -13.56
CA GLN A 113 -7.49 14.10 -13.71
C GLN A 113 -7.75 15.62 -13.55
N ARG A 114 -6.69 16.44 -13.58
CA ARG A 114 -6.75 17.92 -13.49
C ARG A 114 -7.35 18.41 -12.17
N ARG A 115 -7.09 17.72 -11.05
CA ARG A 115 -7.36 18.19 -9.69
C ARG A 115 -6.09 18.74 -9.09
N THR A 116 -6.25 19.61 -8.09
CA THR A 116 -5.13 20.20 -7.35
C THR A 116 -4.79 19.32 -6.15
N VAL A 117 -3.52 18.98 -5.98
CA VAL A 117 -3.05 18.27 -4.79
C VAL A 117 -3.02 19.26 -3.62
N LEU A 118 -3.80 18.99 -2.59
CA LEU A 118 -3.71 19.66 -1.29
C LEU A 118 -2.87 18.77 -0.37
N ALA A 119 -1.55 18.99 -0.40
CA ALA A 119 -0.61 18.16 0.34
C ALA A 119 -0.60 18.55 1.83
N ASN A 120 -0.79 17.55 2.69
CA ASN A 120 -0.67 17.66 4.15
C ASN A 120 0.56 16.85 4.58
N PRO A 121 1.74 17.48 4.79
CA PRO A 121 2.94 16.77 5.20
C PRO A 121 2.76 16.08 6.55
N LEU A 122 3.19 14.83 6.65
CA LEU A 122 3.32 14.16 7.94
C LEU A 122 4.39 14.86 8.78
N ARG A 123 4.14 15.01 10.06
CA ARG A 123 5.12 15.54 11.01
C ARG A 123 6.15 14.45 11.36
N GLU A 124 7.42 14.68 11.07
CA GLU A 124 8.52 13.84 11.56
C GLU A 124 8.82 14.21 13.01
N THR A 125 8.76 13.23 13.92
CA THR A 125 9.05 13.36 15.35
C THR A 125 10.09 12.33 15.78
N GLU A 126 10.61 12.44 16.99
CA GLU A 126 11.53 11.44 17.54
C GLU A 126 10.91 10.04 17.63
N GLU A 127 9.59 9.97 17.80
CA GLU A 127 8.82 8.71 17.89
C GLU A 127 8.33 8.20 16.51
N GLY A 128 8.63 8.93 15.43
CA GLY A 128 8.21 8.60 14.07
C GLY A 128 7.28 9.64 13.43
N TYR A 129 6.52 9.21 12.45
CA TYR A 129 5.63 10.09 11.69
C TYR A 129 4.26 10.23 12.35
N ARG A 130 3.71 11.44 12.38
CA ARG A 130 2.37 11.75 12.93
C ARG A 130 1.56 12.56 11.93
N LEU A 131 0.24 12.49 12.04
CA LEU A 131 -0.67 13.37 11.27
C LEU A 131 -0.48 14.83 11.71
N ASP A 132 -0.36 15.73 10.75
CA ASP A 132 -0.51 17.18 11.00
C ASP A 132 -2.01 17.54 10.97
N LEU A 133 -2.68 17.33 12.10
CA LEU A 133 -4.12 17.55 12.22
C LEU A 133 -4.52 19.01 12.04
N GLU A 134 -3.70 19.97 12.48
CA GLU A 134 -3.95 21.39 12.27
C GLU A 134 -3.82 21.78 10.78
N GLY A 135 -2.78 21.27 10.11
CA GLY A 135 -2.59 21.44 8.68
C GLY A 135 -3.72 20.77 7.89
N LEU A 136 -4.13 19.56 8.29
CA LEU A 136 -5.27 18.85 7.70
C LEU A 136 -6.54 19.67 7.81
N GLU A 137 -6.86 20.21 8.98
CA GLU A 137 -8.06 21.00 9.20
C GLU A 137 -8.07 22.29 8.37
N ARG A 138 -6.94 22.99 8.27
CA ARG A 138 -6.81 24.17 7.41
C ARG A 138 -7.08 23.87 5.93
N LEU A 139 -6.60 22.73 5.43
CA LEU A 139 -6.77 22.31 4.04
C LEU A 139 -8.18 21.77 3.75
N ALA A 140 -8.86 21.21 4.76
CA ALA A 140 -10.17 20.60 4.65
C ALA A 140 -11.24 21.56 4.12
N TYR A 141 -11.14 22.88 4.38
CA TYR A 141 -12.05 23.88 3.84
C TYR A 141 -12.06 23.95 2.30
N ALA A 142 -10.93 23.59 1.66
CA ALA A 142 -10.77 23.67 0.21
C ALA A 142 -10.95 22.30 -0.48
N SER A 143 -11.38 21.28 0.23
CA SER A 143 -11.53 19.92 -0.29
C SER A 143 -12.86 19.29 0.07
N ARG A 144 -13.30 18.34 -0.77
CA ARG A 144 -14.39 17.42 -0.45
C ARG A 144 -13.94 15.97 -0.34
N LEU A 145 -12.70 15.69 -0.74
CA LEU A 145 -12.14 14.34 -0.79
C LEU A 145 -10.78 14.32 -0.12
N LEU A 146 -10.62 13.40 0.81
CA LEU A 146 -9.33 12.99 1.38
C LEU A 146 -8.98 11.59 0.86
N LEU A 147 -7.84 11.45 0.20
CA LEU A 147 -7.21 10.16 -0.05
C LEU A 147 -6.25 9.86 1.09
N PHE A 148 -6.53 8.81 1.85
CA PHE A 148 -5.81 8.42 3.06
C PHE A 148 -5.15 7.04 2.89
N CYS A 149 -3.88 6.90 3.26
CA CYS A 149 -3.12 5.65 3.15
C CYS A 149 -2.85 5.09 4.56
N HIS A 150 -3.41 3.92 4.88
CA HIS A 150 -3.33 3.35 6.22
C HIS A 150 -3.42 1.81 6.23
N PRO A 151 -2.35 1.07 6.61
CA PRO A 151 -1.01 1.52 6.99
C PRO A 151 -0.32 2.36 5.92
N GLN A 152 0.49 3.32 6.37
CA GLN A 152 1.03 4.36 5.52
C GLN A 152 2.21 3.87 4.67
N ASN A 153 2.15 4.10 3.38
CA ASN A 153 3.23 3.86 2.43
C ASN A 153 3.74 5.23 1.92
N PRO A 154 5.00 5.60 2.18
CA PRO A 154 6.15 4.73 2.39
C PRO A 154 6.62 4.57 3.84
N THR A 155 6.09 5.30 4.82
CA THR A 155 6.65 5.40 6.17
C THR A 155 6.45 4.14 7.03
N GLY A 156 5.49 3.29 6.68
CA GLY A 156 5.13 2.11 7.48
C GLY A 156 4.38 2.44 8.78
N ARG A 157 3.93 3.69 8.94
CA ARG A 157 3.19 4.11 10.12
C ARG A 157 1.81 3.45 10.19
N VAL A 158 1.44 2.93 11.35
CA VAL A 158 0.09 2.51 11.71
C VAL A 158 -0.47 3.55 12.68
N PHE A 159 -1.41 4.37 12.21
CA PHE A 159 -1.98 5.45 13.02
C PHE A 159 -2.83 4.88 14.16
N GLY A 160 -2.72 5.51 15.33
CA GLY A 160 -3.43 5.09 16.52
C GLY A 160 -4.86 5.61 16.61
N GLU A 161 -5.60 5.12 17.59
CA GLU A 161 -7.01 5.45 17.83
C GLU A 161 -7.24 6.96 17.93
N GLU A 162 -6.42 7.66 18.70
CA GLU A 162 -6.54 9.11 18.91
C GLU A 162 -6.36 9.89 17.59
N GLU A 163 -5.37 9.52 16.77
CA GLU A 163 -5.12 10.15 15.47
C GLU A 163 -6.28 9.91 14.50
N LEU A 164 -6.79 8.67 14.44
CA LEU A 164 -7.91 8.30 13.57
C LEU A 164 -9.22 8.97 14.00
N ALA A 165 -9.49 9.04 15.32
CA ALA A 165 -10.65 9.73 15.85
C ALA A 165 -10.61 11.24 15.58
N ALA A 166 -9.44 11.87 15.72
CA ALA A 166 -9.26 13.28 15.41
C ALA A 166 -9.43 13.58 13.91
N LEU A 167 -8.86 12.72 13.03
CA LEU A 167 -9.08 12.82 11.58
C LEU A 167 -10.57 12.67 11.24
N ALA A 168 -11.27 11.73 11.85
CA ALA A 168 -12.70 11.51 11.65
C ALA A 168 -13.53 12.74 12.09
N ALA A 169 -13.16 13.39 13.19
CA ALA A 169 -13.82 14.62 13.65
C ALA A 169 -13.67 15.77 12.62
N ILE A 170 -12.48 15.94 12.06
CA ILE A 170 -12.20 16.88 10.96
C ILE A 170 -13.03 16.51 9.74
N GLY A 171 -13.08 15.22 9.38
CA GLY A 171 -13.87 14.72 8.26
C GLY A 171 -15.36 15.05 8.38
N ARG A 172 -15.95 14.88 9.57
CA ARG A 172 -17.35 15.27 9.84
C ARG A 172 -17.56 16.77 9.78
N LYS A 173 -16.68 17.51 10.42
CA LYS A 173 -16.78 18.98 10.49
C LYS A 173 -16.77 19.63 9.10
N HIS A 174 -16.03 19.10 8.18
CA HIS A 174 -15.81 19.65 6.83
C HIS A 174 -16.51 18.86 5.71
N ASP A 175 -17.40 17.93 6.05
CA ASP A 175 -18.12 17.10 5.07
C ASP A 175 -17.20 16.33 4.11
N LEU A 176 -16.00 15.95 4.54
CA LEU A 176 -15.07 15.20 3.71
C LEU A 176 -15.56 13.77 3.47
N ILE A 177 -15.51 13.33 2.23
CA ILE A 177 -15.48 11.92 1.89
C ILE A 177 -14.03 11.44 2.06
N VAL A 178 -13.84 10.34 2.76
CA VAL A 178 -12.50 9.75 2.92
C VAL A 178 -12.42 8.44 2.17
N VAL A 179 -11.44 8.33 1.29
CA VAL A 179 -11.08 7.07 0.63
C VAL A 179 -9.83 6.57 1.30
N SER A 180 -9.99 5.55 2.14
CA SER A 180 -8.92 4.94 2.93
C SER A 180 -8.36 3.72 2.20
N ASP A 181 -7.15 3.84 1.66
CA ASP A 181 -6.42 2.71 1.10
C ASP A 181 -5.79 1.91 2.24
N GLU A 182 -6.43 0.78 2.55
CA GLU A 182 -6.04 -0.14 3.62
C GLU A 182 -5.47 -1.47 3.07
N LEU A 183 -4.86 -1.41 1.87
CA LEU A 183 -4.31 -2.57 1.19
C LEU A 183 -3.22 -3.29 2.00
N HIS A 184 -2.53 -2.56 2.88
CA HIS A 184 -1.51 -3.09 3.78
C HIS A 184 -2.06 -3.50 5.16
N ALA A 185 -3.35 -3.41 5.42
CA ALA A 185 -3.96 -3.68 6.73
C ALA A 185 -3.54 -5.00 7.40
N PRO A 186 -3.43 -6.14 6.68
CA PRO A 186 -2.99 -7.39 7.29
C PRO A 186 -1.48 -7.46 7.60
N LEU A 187 -0.71 -6.47 7.14
CA LEU A 187 0.75 -6.43 7.27
C LEU A 187 1.15 -5.48 8.41
N THR A 188 0.79 -5.83 9.62
CA THR A 188 1.17 -5.11 10.84
C THR A 188 1.93 -6.03 11.78
N TYR A 189 2.75 -5.47 12.65
CA TYR A 189 3.64 -6.21 13.54
C TYR A 189 3.17 -6.11 15.00
N GLU A 190 3.71 -5.17 15.76
CA GLU A 190 3.36 -5.00 17.17
C GLU A 190 2.05 -4.22 17.39
N LYS A 191 1.69 -3.39 16.41
CA LYS A 191 0.42 -2.62 16.45
C LYS A 191 -0.66 -3.30 15.64
N THR A 192 -1.87 -3.29 16.17
CA THR A 192 -3.06 -3.75 15.43
C THR A 192 -3.61 -2.63 14.57
N HIS A 193 -3.85 -2.93 13.29
CA HIS A 193 -4.55 -2.02 12.38
C HIS A 193 -6.01 -1.83 12.84
N MET A 194 -6.47 -0.58 12.80
CA MET A 194 -7.88 -0.22 13.00
C MET A 194 -8.39 0.47 11.74
N PRO A 195 -9.45 -0.04 11.09
CA PRO A 195 -10.01 0.62 9.91
C PRO A 195 -10.51 2.03 10.24
N LEU A 196 -10.24 3.00 9.36
CA LEU A 196 -10.76 4.36 9.56
C LEU A 196 -12.29 4.40 9.60
N ALA A 197 -12.95 3.50 8.86
CA ALA A 197 -14.40 3.36 8.86
C ALA A 197 -15.00 3.08 10.26
N ARG A 198 -14.22 2.57 11.22
CA ARG A 198 -14.66 2.43 12.62
C ARG A 198 -14.97 3.79 13.26
N PHE A 199 -14.30 4.85 12.83
CA PHE A 199 -14.42 6.20 13.39
C PHE A 199 -15.28 7.13 12.54
N LEU A 200 -15.39 6.86 11.23
CA LEU A 200 -16.12 7.67 10.26
C LEU A 200 -16.88 6.77 9.25
N PRO A 201 -17.76 5.86 9.72
CA PRO A 201 -18.40 4.87 8.85
C PRO A 201 -19.26 5.50 7.75
N GLU A 202 -19.91 6.61 8.04
CA GLU A 202 -20.86 7.26 7.14
C GLU A 202 -20.22 7.98 5.94
N ARG A 203 -18.89 8.20 5.97
CA ARG A 203 -18.15 8.98 4.97
C ARG A 203 -16.90 8.30 4.45
N THR A 204 -16.62 7.06 4.87
CA THR A 204 -15.41 6.33 4.48
C THR A 204 -15.72 5.26 3.46
N LEU A 205 -14.93 5.25 2.37
CA LEU A 205 -14.76 4.12 1.49
C LEU A 205 -13.41 3.48 1.79
N THR A 206 -13.41 2.25 2.27
CA THR A 206 -12.20 1.47 2.51
C THR A 206 -11.83 0.67 1.27
N LEU A 207 -10.63 0.84 0.76
CA LEU A 207 -10.10 0.08 -0.36
C LEU A 207 -9.22 -1.05 0.15
N LEU A 208 -9.50 -2.27 -0.31
CA LEU A 208 -8.88 -3.51 0.13
C LEU A 208 -8.44 -4.38 -1.05
N GLY A 209 -7.56 -5.32 -0.79
CA GLY A 209 -7.17 -6.32 -1.78
C GLY A 209 -6.13 -7.32 -1.26
N PRO A 210 -5.98 -8.48 -1.91
CA PRO A 210 -5.04 -9.53 -1.49
C PRO A 210 -3.61 -9.29 -1.99
N GLY A 211 -3.41 -8.30 -2.85
CA GLY A 211 -2.19 -8.12 -3.63
C GLY A 211 -0.92 -7.96 -2.79
N LYS A 212 -1.00 -7.33 -1.60
CA LYS A 212 0.16 -7.09 -0.74
C LYS A 212 0.34 -8.18 0.30
N ALA A 213 -0.69 -8.48 1.08
CA ALA A 213 -0.60 -9.44 2.17
C ALA A 213 -0.34 -10.88 1.69
N TYR A 214 -0.88 -11.25 0.54
CA TYR A 214 -0.79 -12.62 -0.01
C TYR A 214 0.07 -12.71 -1.28
N ASN A 215 0.81 -11.65 -1.60
CA ASN A 215 1.70 -11.61 -2.78
C ASN A 215 1.01 -11.92 -4.11
N LEU A 216 -0.17 -11.33 -4.33
CA LEU A 216 -1.03 -11.57 -5.50
C LEU A 216 -1.11 -10.35 -6.44
N ALA A 217 -0.05 -9.53 -6.50
CA ALA A 217 -0.04 -8.33 -7.35
C ALA A 217 -0.22 -8.64 -8.85
N GLY A 218 0.19 -9.83 -9.31
CA GLY A 218 -0.01 -10.32 -10.67
C GLY A 218 -1.44 -10.78 -11.00
N LEU A 219 -2.33 -10.89 -9.99
CA LEU A 219 -3.76 -11.16 -10.13
C LEU A 219 -4.56 -9.95 -9.60
N PRO A 220 -4.63 -8.85 -10.36
CA PRO A 220 -5.17 -7.61 -9.86
C PRO A 220 -6.67 -7.74 -9.54
N ILE A 221 -7.00 -7.53 -8.29
CA ILE A 221 -8.35 -7.39 -7.75
C ILE A 221 -8.31 -6.49 -6.52
N GLY A 222 -9.36 -5.71 -6.33
CA GLY A 222 -9.60 -4.93 -5.14
C GLY A 222 -11.09 -4.88 -4.82
N ALA A 223 -11.42 -4.40 -3.64
CA ALA A 223 -12.78 -4.11 -3.22
C ALA A 223 -12.84 -2.74 -2.56
N ALA A 224 -13.91 -2.01 -2.81
CA ALA A 224 -14.31 -0.86 -2.04
C ALA A 224 -15.46 -1.27 -1.10
N VAL A 225 -15.33 -0.94 0.18
CA VAL A 225 -16.32 -1.23 1.21
C VAL A 225 -16.76 0.07 1.88
N GLY A 226 -18.06 0.28 2.04
CA GLY A 226 -18.60 1.46 2.73
C GLY A 226 -20.10 1.69 2.49
N PRO A 227 -20.60 2.89 2.80
CA PRO A 227 -22.00 3.24 2.61
C PRO A 227 -22.45 3.04 1.17
N LYS A 228 -23.61 2.39 0.98
CA LYS A 228 -24.17 2.09 -0.33
C LYS A 228 -24.15 3.27 -1.30
N PRO A 229 -24.59 4.50 -0.92
CA PRO A 229 -24.57 5.64 -1.84
C PRO A 229 -23.17 6.00 -2.35
N LEU A 230 -22.13 5.88 -1.50
CA LEU A 230 -20.75 6.14 -1.89
C LEU A 230 -20.20 5.04 -2.80
N VAL A 231 -20.48 3.78 -2.47
CA VAL A 231 -20.07 2.63 -3.30
C VAL A 231 -20.72 2.68 -4.68
N GLU A 232 -22.01 2.98 -4.76
CA GLU A 232 -22.72 3.12 -6.04
C GLU A 232 -22.20 4.30 -6.87
N THR A 233 -21.84 5.40 -6.22
CA THR A 233 -21.23 6.55 -6.90
C THR A 233 -19.85 6.20 -7.43
N LEU A 234 -19.00 5.55 -6.64
CA LEU A 234 -17.72 5.05 -7.10
C LEU A 234 -17.87 4.08 -8.28
N ARG A 235 -18.77 3.10 -8.18
CA ARG A 235 -19.00 2.06 -9.22
C ARG A 235 -19.30 2.64 -10.59
N ARG A 236 -20.01 3.77 -10.67
CA ARG A 236 -20.32 4.47 -11.93
C ARG A 236 -19.08 5.10 -12.60
N HIS A 237 -18.00 5.28 -11.84
CA HIS A 237 -16.73 5.86 -12.31
C HIS A 237 -15.60 4.82 -12.43
N LEU A 238 -15.89 3.57 -12.13
CA LEU A 238 -14.95 2.47 -12.40
C LEU A 238 -15.06 2.00 -13.87
N PRO A 239 -13.99 1.42 -14.43
CA PRO A 239 -14.06 0.78 -15.75
C PRO A 239 -15.17 -0.27 -15.79
N HIS A 240 -15.86 -0.36 -16.93
CA HIS A 240 -16.90 -1.38 -17.14
C HIS A 240 -16.28 -2.75 -17.37
N THR A 241 -15.84 -3.39 -16.29
CA THR A 241 -15.19 -4.70 -16.28
C THR A 241 -15.89 -5.65 -15.32
N PHE A 242 -15.62 -6.95 -15.48
CA PHE A 242 -16.03 -7.96 -14.52
C PHE A 242 -14.86 -8.30 -13.59
N PRO A 243 -15.13 -8.72 -12.33
CA PRO A 243 -14.08 -9.21 -11.45
C PRO A 243 -13.38 -10.44 -12.06
N ASN A 244 -12.07 -10.50 -11.92
CA ASN A 244 -11.26 -11.61 -12.41
C ASN A 244 -11.58 -12.89 -11.62
N VAL A 245 -12.04 -13.95 -12.30
CA VAL A 245 -12.50 -15.20 -11.65
C VAL A 245 -11.37 -15.94 -10.90
N LEU A 246 -10.14 -15.91 -11.43
CA LEU A 246 -8.97 -16.52 -10.76
C LEU A 246 -8.57 -15.71 -9.54
N ALA A 247 -8.61 -14.38 -9.66
CA ALA A 247 -8.29 -13.50 -8.55
C ALA A 247 -9.32 -13.61 -7.41
N MET A 248 -10.61 -13.75 -7.70
CA MET A 248 -11.65 -14.01 -6.70
C MET A 248 -11.42 -15.33 -5.98
N ALA A 249 -11.14 -16.42 -6.73
CA ALA A 249 -10.84 -17.73 -6.15
C ALA A 249 -9.60 -17.68 -5.26
N ALA A 250 -8.53 -17.01 -5.73
CA ALA A 250 -7.31 -16.80 -4.97
C ALA A 250 -7.54 -16.03 -3.68
N TRP A 251 -8.30 -14.92 -3.73
CA TRP A 251 -8.59 -14.12 -2.54
C TRP A 251 -9.47 -14.86 -1.53
N LYS A 252 -10.47 -15.61 -2.00
CA LYS A 252 -11.30 -16.44 -1.15
C LYS A 252 -10.48 -17.50 -0.41
N ALA A 253 -9.61 -18.24 -1.11
CA ALA A 253 -8.70 -19.20 -0.49
C ALA A 253 -7.71 -18.54 0.47
N ALA A 254 -7.24 -17.33 0.16
CA ALA A 254 -6.39 -16.56 1.05
C ALA A 254 -7.07 -16.28 2.39
N LEU A 255 -8.33 -15.82 2.37
CA LEU A 255 -9.10 -15.50 3.58
C LEU A 255 -9.50 -16.74 4.38
N LEU A 256 -9.73 -17.87 3.72
CA LEU A 256 -10.16 -19.11 4.37
C LEU A 256 -9.00 -19.93 4.95
N GLU A 257 -7.89 -20.05 4.20
CA GLU A 257 -6.91 -21.09 4.46
C GLU A 257 -5.46 -20.60 4.57
N ALA A 258 -5.15 -19.36 4.16
CA ALA A 258 -3.76 -18.89 4.13
C ALA A 258 -3.30 -18.16 5.41
N GLY A 259 -4.07 -18.22 6.50
CA GLY A 259 -3.70 -17.63 7.79
C GLY A 259 -2.33 -18.07 8.29
N PRO A 260 -2.03 -19.39 8.41
CA PRO A 260 -0.73 -19.86 8.86
C PRO A 260 0.44 -19.40 8.00
N TRP A 261 0.26 -19.35 6.67
CA TRP A 261 1.27 -18.81 5.75
C TRP A 261 1.52 -17.32 5.98
N LEU A 262 0.45 -16.54 6.24
CA LEU A 262 0.58 -15.11 6.52
C LEU A 262 1.33 -14.88 7.83
N GLU A 263 1.04 -15.64 8.89
CA GLU A 263 1.74 -15.58 10.17
C GLU A 263 3.23 -15.87 10.03
N GLU A 264 3.60 -16.94 9.30
CA GLU A 264 4.99 -17.27 9.01
C GLU A 264 5.67 -16.17 8.19
N THR A 265 4.96 -15.63 7.19
CA THR A 265 5.45 -14.53 6.36
C THR A 265 5.68 -13.26 7.19
N LEU A 266 4.76 -12.90 8.08
CA LEU A 266 4.92 -11.76 8.99
C LEU A 266 6.12 -11.93 9.91
N ALA A 267 6.38 -13.13 10.41
CA ALA A 267 7.57 -13.41 11.23
C ALA A 267 8.88 -13.19 10.44
N ARG A 268 8.93 -13.63 9.18
CA ARG A 268 10.08 -13.39 8.28
C ARG A 268 10.24 -11.90 7.97
N LEU A 269 9.15 -11.23 7.63
CA LEU A 269 9.15 -9.79 7.36
C LEU A 269 9.62 -8.99 8.56
N LYS A 270 9.18 -9.37 9.77
CA LYS A 270 9.63 -8.74 11.02
C LYS A 270 11.12 -8.90 11.23
N ALA A 271 11.67 -10.09 11.01
CA ALA A 271 13.11 -10.32 11.11
C ALA A 271 13.91 -9.47 10.12
N ASN A 272 13.46 -9.40 8.87
CA ASN A 272 14.07 -8.55 7.85
C ASN A 272 13.95 -7.05 8.19
N ARG A 273 12.79 -6.60 8.69
CA ARG A 273 12.57 -5.24 9.18
C ARG A 273 13.58 -4.85 10.26
N ASP A 274 13.71 -5.72 11.25
CA ASP A 274 14.58 -5.48 12.40
C ASP A 274 16.06 -5.46 11.95
N GLN A 275 16.45 -6.28 10.95
CA GLN A 275 17.77 -6.24 10.32
C GLN A 275 18.03 -4.90 9.60
N VAL A 276 17.05 -4.40 8.82
CA VAL A 276 17.15 -3.06 8.18
C VAL A 276 17.29 -1.96 9.22
N ALA A 277 16.53 -2.03 10.31
CA ALA A 277 16.57 -1.03 11.37
C ALA A 277 17.95 -1.02 12.08
N ALA A 278 18.49 -2.18 12.40
CA ALA A 278 19.83 -2.30 13.00
C ALA A 278 20.91 -1.74 12.07
N TRP A 279 20.88 -2.13 10.79
CA TRP A 279 21.80 -1.64 9.78
C TRP A 279 21.70 -0.11 9.59
N ALA A 280 20.48 0.44 9.47
CA ALA A 280 20.27 1.88 9.29
C ALA A 280 20.87 2.68 10.44
N LYS A 281 20.72 2.20 11.69
CA LYS A 281 21.33 2.78 12.88
C LYS A 281 22.87 2.70 12.83
N GLU A 282 23.43 1.57 12.42
CA GLU A 282 24.87 1.37 12.30
C GLU A 282 25.52 2.34 11.30
N VAL A 283 24.88 2.56 10.14
CA VAL A 283 25.40 3.45 9.09
C VAL A 283 24.94 4.90 9.24
N GLY A 284 24.21 5.24 10.32
CA GLY A 284 23.80 6.61 10.64
C GLY A 284 22.70 7.19 9.75
N LEU A 285 21.85 6.34 9.15
CA LEU A 285 20.70 6.80 8.38
C LEU A 285 19.48 7.09 9.28
N GLY A 286 18.74 8.15 8.96
CA GLY A 286 17.45 8.40 9.58
C GLY A 286 16.46 7.33 9.19
N HIS A 287 15.92 6.63 10.17
CA HIS A 287 14.95 5.54 9.95
C HIS A 287 13.94 5.43 11.09
N PHE A 288 12.68 5.39 10.71
CA PHE A 288 11.59 5.00 11.58
C PHE A 288 11.26 3.53 11.31
N VAL A 289 11.30 2.69 12.35
CA VAL A 289 10.99 1.26 12.20
C VAL A 289 9.52 1.11 11.83
N PRO A 290 9.19 0.56 10.65
CA PRO A 290 7.81 0.47 10.22
C PRO A 290 6.97 -0.43 11.14
N GLU A 291 5.81 0.08 11.53
CA GLU A 291 4.82 -0.62 12.35
C GLU A 291 3.95 -1.55 11.50
N GLY A 292 3.90 -1.28 10.21
CA GLY A 292 3.22 -2.07 9.19
C GLY A 292 3.93 -1.99 7.85
N THR A 293 3.40 -2.67 6.84
CA THR A 293 3.98 -2.83 5.50
C THR A 293 5.25 -3.70 5.50
N TYR A 294 5.90 -3.86 4.36
CA TYR A 294 7.24 -4.45 4.24
C TYR A 294 8.22 -3.47 3.55
N LEU A 295 8.02 -2.18 3.85
CA LEU A 295 8.72 -1.07 3.22
C LEU A 295 9.42 -0.24 4.29
N ALA A 296 10.71 0.02 4.10
CA ALA A 296 11.50 0.89 4.95
C ALA A 296 11.70 2.25 4.26
N TRP A 297 11.43 3.33 4.96
CA TRP A 297 11.62 4.70 4.52
C TRP A 297 12.87 5.26 5.16
N LEU A 298 13.93 5.44 4.35
CA LEU A 298 15.27 5.79 4.81
C LEU A 298 15.61 7.20 4.40
N LYS A 299 16.02 8.02 5.36
CA LYS A 299 16.53 9.38 5.14
C LYS A 299 18.05 9.33 5.04
N THR A 300 18.59 9.85 3.94
CA THR A 300 20.02 9.83 3.65
C THR A 300 20.61 11.24 3.65
N PRO A 301 21.91 11.41 3.84
CA PRO A 301 22.57 12.71 3.66
C PRO A 301 22.68 13.12 2.18
N LEU A 302 22.47 12.17 1.25
CA LEU A 302 22.70 12.32 -0.17
C LEU A 302 21.42 12.75 -0.91
N PRO A 303 21.46 13.79 -1.75
CA PRO A 303 20.39 14.05 -2.69
C PRO A 303 20.37 12.97 -3.79
N GLN A 304 19.19 12.70 -4.37
CA GLN A 304 19.01 11.67 -5.41
C GLN A 304 19.59 10.30 -5.03
N ALA A 305 19.44 9.94 -3.77
CA ALA A 305 20.06 8.76 -3.16
C ALA A 305 19.78 7.44 -3.91
N ALA A 306 18.59 7.28 -4.50
CA ALA A 306 18.27 6.09 -5.28
C ALA A 306 19.16 5.91 -6.51
N SER A 307 19.45 6.99 -7.22
CA SER A 307 20.35 6.98 -8.38
C SER A 307 21.79 6.69 -7.96
N PHE A 308 22.24 7.27 -6.84
CA PHE A 308 23.54 6.96 -6.25
C PHE A 308 23.68 5.50 -5.89
N PHE A 309 22.74 4.92 -5.15
CA PHE A 309 22.78 3.51 -4.75
C PHE A 309 22.70 2.54 -5.94
N LEU A 310 21.90 2.88 -6.95
CA LEU A 310 21.84 2.06 -8.17
C LEU A 310 23.20 1.99 -8.86
N LYS A 311 23.90 3.12 -8.95
CA LYS A 311 25.20 3.23 -9.63
C LYS A 311 26.31 2.60 -8.79
N GLU A 312 26.46 3.00 -7.54
CA GLU A 312 27.61 2.71 -6.70
C GLU A 312 27.46 1.41 -5.88
N ALA A 313 26.24 1.04 -5.49
CA ALA A 313 25.95 -0.18 -4.74
C ALA A 313 25.38 -1.30 -5.60
N ARG A 314 24.92 -1.01 -6.83
CA ARG A 314 24.16 -1.97 -7.65
C ARG A 314 22.93 -2.51 -6.90
N VAL A 315 22.25 -1.63 -6.17
CA VAL A 315 20.99 -1.91 -5.48
C VAL A 315 19.94 -0.90 -5.95
N ALA A 316 18.83 -1.38 -6.49
CA ALA A 316 17.72 -0.56 -6.93
C ALA A 316 16.74 -0.32 -5.77
N LEU A 317 16.53 0.96 -5.42
CA LEU A 317 15.58 1.43 -4.43
C LEU A 317 14.56 2.36 -5.09
N ASN A 318 13.40 2.57 -4.46
CA ASN A 318 12.43 3.51 -5.01
C ASN A 318 12.80 4.94 -4.60
N PRO A 319 12.94 5.89 -5.57
CA PRO A 319 13.32 7.26 -5.30
C PRO A 319 12.30 8.00 -4.44
N GLY A 320 12.78 8.74 -3.43
CA GLY A 320 11.93 9.46 -2.49
C GLY A 320 11.14 10.59 -3.13
N GLU A 321 11.70 11.26 -4.14
CA GLU A 321 11.04 12.32 -4.91
C GLU A 321 9.74 11.90 -5.58
N ASN A 322 9.53 10.60 -5.81
CA ASN A 322 8.28 10.07 -6.36
C ASN A 322 7.11 10.15 -5.37
N PHE A 323 7.39 10.26 -4.06
CA PHE A 323 6.39 10.24 -2.99
C PHE A 323 5.90 11.62 -2.56
N GLY A 324 6.47 12.68 -3.13
CA GLY A 324 6.13 14.07 -2.86
C GLY A 324 7.33 14.99 -3.02
N GLU A 325 7.06 16.28 -2.98
CA GLU A 325 8.08 17.31 -3.04
C GLU A 325 8.89 17.38 -1.74
N GLY A 326 10.22 17.54 -1.84
CA GLY A 326 11.12 17.65 -0.69
C GLY A 326 11.65 16.32 -0.15
N TYR A 327 11.37 15.19 -0.81
CA TYR A 327 11.85 13.86 -0.40
C TYR A 327 13.01 13.31 -1.26
N ASP A 328 13.76 14.17 -1.94
CA ASP A 328 14.91 13.80 -2.78
C ASP A 328 16.07 13.14 -2.01
N ARG A 329 16.11 13.32 -0.67
CA ARG A 329 17.06 12.67 0.25
C ARG A 329 16.54 11.37 0.85
N TYR A 330 15.39 10.88 0.40
CA TYR A 330 14.80 9.65 0.91
C TYR A 330 14.81 8.56 -0.15
N VAL A 331 14.82 7.34 0.33
CA VAL A 331 14.59 6.15 -0.49
C VAL A 331 13.65 5.19 0.21
N ARG A 332 12.84 4.49 -0.56
CA ARG A 332 12.02 3.39 -0.04
C ARG A 332 12.64 2.06 -0.41
N LEU A 333 12.96 1.25 0.59
CA LEU A 333 13.50 -0.09 0.48
C LEU A 333 12.40 -1.12 0.78
N ASN A 334 12.20 -2.08 -0.12
CA ASN A 334 11.37 -3.26 0.10
C ASN A 334 12.20 -4.36 0.75
N PHE A 335 11.84 -4.78 1.97
CA PHE A 335 12.53 -5.86 2.68
C PHE A 335 11.83 -7.23 2.60
N ALA A 336 10.79 -7.36 1.75
CA ALA A 336 10.10 -8.63 1.51
C ALA A 336 10.88 -9.52 0.52
N THR A 337 12.08 -9.90 0.91
CA THR A 337 13.01 -10.75 0.15
C THR A 337 13.66 -11.78 1.05
N TYR A 338 14.45 -12.67 0.47
CA TYR A 338 15.22 -13.65 1.22
C TYR A 338 16.31 -12.98 2.07
N PRO A 339 16.58 -13.48 3.29
CA PRO A 339 17.57 -12.89 4.19
C PRO A 339 18.94 -12.67 3.54
N GLU A 340 19.40 -13.61 2.72
CA GLU A 340 20.71 -13.54 2.06
C GLU A 340 20.77 -12.43 1.00
N VAL A 341 19.65 -12.17 0.31
CA VAL A 341 19.53 -11.06 -0.66
C VAL A 341 19.54 -9.74 0.07
N LEU A 342 18.80 -9.65 1.19
CA LEU A 342 18.75 -8.46 2.01
C LEU A 342 20.11 -8.13 2.62
N GLU A 343 20.79 -9.12 3.23
CA GLU A 343 22.10 -8.97 3.82
C GLU A 343 23.14 -8.44 2.81
N GLU A 344 23.20 -9.03 1.63
CA GLU A 344 24.10 -8.58 0.57
C GLU A 344 23.74 -7.16 0.08
N ALA A 345 22.45 -6.83 -0.05
CA ALA A 345 22.04 -5.49 -0.42
C ALA A 345 22.46 -4.45 0.63
N LEU A 346 22.22 -4.72 1.92
CA LEU A 346 22.59 -3.83 3.02
C LEU A 346 24.12 -3.66 3.12
N ARG A 347 24.90 -4.73 2.89
CA ARG A 347 26.36 -4.66 2.82
C ARG A 347 26.82 -3.72 1.71
N ARG A 348 26.29 -3.89 0.48
CA ARG A 348 26.62 -3.02 -0.68
C ARG A 348 26.25 -1.56 -0.44
N LEU A 349 25.05 -1.31 0.11
CA LEU A 349 24.59 0.04 0.46
C LEU A 349 25.52 0.69 1.48
N GLY A 350 25.91 -0.04 2.54
CA GLY A 350 26.83 0.43 3.58
C GLY A 350 28.23 0.77 3.04
N GLU A 351 28.76 -0.09 2.15
CA GLU A 351 30.04 0.18 1.48
C GLU A 351 29.99 1.41 0.56
N ALA A 352 28.88 1.60 -0.16
CA ALA A 352 28.71 2.78 -0.99
C ALA A 352 28.64 4.09 -0.15
N LEU A 353 27.93 4.06 0.99
CA LEU A 353 27.85 5.19 1.91
C LEU A 353 29.21 5.58 2.50
N LYS A 354 30.11 4.64 2.75
CA LYS A 354 31.47 4.92 3.23
C LYS A 354 32.35 5.63 2.20
N ARG A 355 31.97 5.57 0.92
CA ARG A 355 32.71 6.21 -0.19
C ARG A 355 32.10 7.54 -0.65
N ALA A 356 30.93 7.91 -0.10
CA ALA A 356 30.21 9.14 -0.43
C ALA A 356 30.65 10.31 0.45
#